data_71e272916827cad4a9a118d88eaa79ca
#
_entry.id   71e272916827cad4a9a118d88eaa79ca
#
_cell.length_a   1.000
_cell.length_b   1.000
_cell.length_c   1.000
_cell.angle_alpha   90.00
_cell.angle_beta   90.00
_cell.angle_gamma   90.00
#
_symmetry.space_group_name_H-M   'P 1'
#
loop_
_entity.id
_entity.type
_entity.pdbx_description
1 polymer ?
#
loop_
_entity_poly.entity_id
_entity_poly.type
_entity_poly.pdbx_seq_one_letter_code
_entity_poly.pdbx_strand_id
1 'polypeptide(L)'
;MKVKEKPKYSIWKCVCFMVKTAWSSVRSVLWLCIVFAVLTVGINLAQLFIAPMVLQKVETLAPLGEMLGTIGVFSVILLVLNALLGYVDENIMYGRIDVRSAVISKINHKAYTTSYPNTRDPQVLRLHSEALNKCSSNSDPSEHIWHTLTGLLINLTGFAIYLFLLADMNLLLIGLVVATTVAGFFVSRHINEWGYRHKEEEAQYSKEIGYLLRKTESVKLAKDIRVFGLAPWLNSVYDSARNLMEAFIDRRERVYAWTCVVDVILQLARNGIAYFYLIHRTLTEGLSASEFLLYFTAFTGFSGWVTGILSEFATLHKECLGLSVIQEYIHLPEQFRFSGGLPIPKADRYELKLENVSFRYPGTEKDIIRNMNLTLQPGEKVAVVGLNGAGKTTLVKLLCGFYDPDQGRILLNGIDIREFNRQEYYDLLSAVFQEMSVLDVTVAEHVAQTVEDIDLIKVADCLEKAGLTAKVEKLPRGMQTHVGKIAFLEGVEFSGGELQRLVLARALYKDGPILVLDEPTAALDPIAENDIYMKYNEMTKGKTSLFISHRLASTRFCDRILFLQDGVIAEEGTHEQLLAAQGGYAKLFHIQARYYQEEGEFHG
;
A
#
# COMPACT_ATOMS: atom_id res chain seq x y z
N MET A 1 -13.37 27.08 -0.62
CA MET A 1 -12.10 27.19 -1.37
C MET A 1 -11.05 26.41 -0.59
N LYS A 2 -10.94 25.06 -0.81
CA LYS A 2 -9.86 24.26 -0.20
C LYS A 2 -8.55 24.65 -0.89
N VAL A 3 -7.58 25.06 -0.09
CA VAL A 3 -6.20 25.34 -0.53
C VAL A 3 -5.72 24.16 -1.37
N LYS A 4 -5.29 24.43 -2.62
CA LYS A 4 -4.57 23.45 -3.44
C LYS A 4 -3.32 23.06 -2.64
N GLU A 5 -3.37 21.95 -1.92
CA GLU A 5 -2.16 21.40 -1.32
C GLU A 5 -1.19 21.11 -2.46
N LYS A 6 -0.09 21.85 -2.48
CA LYS A 6 0.98 21.61 -3.44
C LYS A 6 1.55 20.22 -3.17
N PRO A 7 1.88 19.45 -4.21
CA PRO A 7 2.52 18.15 -4.01
C PRO A 7 3.78 18.32 -3.16
N LYS A 8 3.97 17.46 -2.18
CA LYS A 8 5.11 17.52 -1.24
C LYS A 8 6.45 17.30 -1.96
N TYR A 9 6.42 16.55 -3.06
CA TYR A 9 7.59 16.27 -3.88
C TYR A 9 7.48 16.91 -5.26
N SER A 10 8.58 17.53 -5.72
CA SER A 10 8.66 18.12 -7.06
C SER A 10 8.71 17.04 -8.14
N ILE A 11 8.37 17.40 -9.39
CA ILE A 11 8.43 16.51 -10.56
C ILE A 11 9.80 15.81 -10.65
N TRP A 12 10.89 16.55 -10.51
CA TRP A 12 12.25 16.00 -10.56
C TRP A 12 12.50 14.95 -9.46
N LYS A 13 12.00 15.19 -8.25
CA LYS A 13 12.13 14.20 -7.16
C LYS A 13 11.35 12.93 -7.47
N CYS A 14 10.16 13.05 -8.07
CA CYS A 14 9.35 11.90 -8.47
C CYS A 14 10.02 11.09 -9.59
N VAL A 15 10.52 11.77 -10.62
CA VAL A 15 11.27 11.11 -11.70
C VAL A 15 12.54 10.44 -11.16
N CYS A 16 13.33 11.15 -10.34
CA CYS A 16 14.54 10.58 -9.73
C CYS A 16 14.22 9.36 -8.85
N PHE A 17 13.12 9.38 -8.11
CA PHE A 17 12.68 8.24 -7.30
C PHE A 17 12.41 7.02 -8.19
N MET A 18 11.68 7.18 -9.29
CA MET A 18 11.37 6.08 -10.21
C MET A 18 12.63 5.56 -10.92
N VAL A 19 13.49 6.47 -11.41
CA VAL A 19 14.77 6.09 -12.05
C VAL A 19 15.69 5.34 -11.07
N LYS A 20 15.81 5.80 -9.82
CA LYS A 20 16.58 5.09 -8.79
C LYS A 20 15.99 3.72 -8.48
N THR A 21 14.65 3.62 -8.41
CA THR A 21 13.99 2.33 -8.19
C THR A 21 14.24 1.38 -9.34
N ALA A 22 14.09 1.81 -10.60
CA ALA A 22 14.42 0.99 -11.76
C ALA A 22 15.90 0.59 -11.79
N TRP A 23 16.81 1.52 -11.46
CA TRP A 23 18.25 1.23 -11.42
C TRP A 23 18.61 0.16 -10.40
N SER A 24 17.91 0.11 -9.26
CA SER A 24 18.15 -0.88 -8.21
C SER A 24 17.44 -2.21 -8.46
N SER A 25 16.32 -2.23 -9.19
CA SER A 25 15.52 -3.45 -9.45
C SER A 25 15.78 -4.01 -10.84
N VAL A 26 15.49 -3.25 -11.91
CA VAL A 26 15.55 -3.72 -13.31
C VAL A 26 16.14 -2.64 -14.22
N ARG A 27 17.47 -2.59 -14.32
CA ARG A 27 18.20 -1.58 -15.12
C ARG A 27 17.87 -1.62 -16.62
N SER A 28 17.48 -2.78 -17.13
CA SER A 28 17.17 -2.97 -18.55
C SER A 28 16.07 -2.03 -19.06
N VAL A 29 15.08 -1.70 -18.23
CA VAL A 29 13.98 -0.79 -18.60
C VAL A 29 14.48 0.56 -19.11
N LEU A 30 15.50 1.12 -18.44
CA LEU A 30 16.06 2.43 -18.80
C LEU A 30 16.66 2.41 -20.22
N TRP A 31 17.44 1.36 -20.52
CA TRP A 31 18.07 1.22 -21.82
C TRP A 31 17.05 0.87 -22.92
N LEU A 32 16.09 0.00 -22.61
CA LEU A 32 15.02 -0.38 -23.54
C LEU A 32 14.15 0.82 -23.91
N CYS A 33 13.82 1.72 -22.97
CA CYS A 33 13.09 2.97 -23.26
C CYS A 33 13.87 3.87 -24.25
N ILE A 34 15.20 3.97 -24.12
CA ILE A 34 16.04 4.73 -25.07
C ILE A 34 16.04 4.06 -26.43
N VAL A 35 16.24 2.74 -26.49
CA VAL A 35 16.24 1.98 -27.76
C VAL A 35 14.89 2.09 -28.45
N PHE A 36 13.79 1.97 -27.70
CA PHE A 36 12.43 2.14 -28.22
C PHE A 36 12.23 3.54 -28.83
N ALA A 37 12.71 4.59 -28.17
CA ALA A 37 12.61 5.94 -28.67
C ALA A 37 13.40 6.12 -30.00
N VAL A 38 14.61 5.58 -30.05
CA VAL A 38 15.46 5.63 -31.29
C VAL A 38 14.78 4.88 -32.43
N LEU A 39 14.27 3.68 -32.18
CA LEU A 39 13.58 2.88 -33.20
C LEU A 39 12.31 3.58 -33.72
N THR A 40 11.50 4.16 -32.80
CA THR A 40 10.28 4.88 -33.16
C THR A 40 10.58 6.10 -34.03
N VAL A 41 11.58 6.89 -33.66
CA VAL A 41 12.00 8.04 -34.46
C VAL A 41 12.59 7.59 -35.78
N GLY A 42 13.36 6.50 -35.85
CA GLY A 42 13.89 5.91 -37.07
C GLY A 42 12.81 5.47 -38.02
N ILE A 43 11.73 4.83 -37.54
CA ILE A 43 10.57 4.46 -38.35
C ILE A 43 9.89 5.71 -38.91
N ASN A 44 9.67 6.74 -38.09
CA ASN A 44 9.05 8.00 -38.56
C ASN A 44 9.89 8.68 -39.65
N LEU A 45 11.22 8.68 -39.50
CA LEU A 45 12.11 9.22 -40.56
C LEU A 45 12.06 8.38 -41.83
N ALA A 46 12.11 7.07 -41.75
CA ALA A 46 11.99 6.22 -42.93
C ALA A 46 10.66 6.46 -43.67
N GLN A 47 9.55 6.60 -42.94
CA GLN A 47 8.23 6.93 -43.49
C GLN A 47 8.20 8.34 -44.11
N LEU A 48 8.88 9.31 -43.53
CA LEU A 48 8.98 10.67 -44.04
C LEU A 48 9.69 10.72 -45.39
N PHE A 49 10.80 9.99 -45.55
CA PHE A 49 11.65 10.07 -46.73
C PHE A 49 11.23 9.15 -47.90
N ILE A 50 10.47 8.07 -47.69
CA ILE A 50 10.15 7.10 -48.73
C ILE A 50 9.42 7.75 -49.92
N ALA A 51 8.36 8.52 -49.68
CA ALA A 51 7.56 9.12 -50.73
C ALA A 51 8.32 10.20 -51.53
N PRO A 52 9.04 11.17 -50.88
CA PRO A 52 9.88 12.14 -51.59
C PRO A 52 10.97 11.47 -52.44
N MET A 53 11.66 10.44 -51.92
CA MET A 53 12.74 9.76 -52.67
C MET A 53 12.23 8.98 -53.88
N VAL A 54 11.07 8.35 -53.75
CA VAL A 54 10.43 7.68 -54.92
C VAL A 54 10.01 8.72 -55.95
N LEU A 55 9.40 9.84 -55.50
CA LEU A 55 8.98 10.91 -56.41
C LEU A 55 10.18 11.56 -57.12
N GLN A 56 11.30 11.75 -56.46
CA GLN A 56 12.54 12.24 -57.04
C GLN A 56 13.02 11.31 -58.19
N LYS A 57 12.92 9.98 -58.03
CA LYS A 57 13.25 9.02 -59.07
C LYS A 57 12.30 9.12 -60.27
N VAL A 58 11.02 9.45 -60.02
CA VAL A 58 10.04 9.70 -61.10
C VAL A 58 10.39 10.98 -61.84
N GLU A 59 10.70 12.07 -61.15
CA GLU A 59 11.11 13.36 -61.75
C GLU A 59 12.34 13.24 -62.64
N THR A 60 13.31 12.41 -62.22
CA THR A 60 14.56 12.18 -62.95
C THR A 60 14.42 11.11 -64.04
N LEU A 61 13.20 10.59 -64.32
CA LEU A 61 12.92 9.52 -65.27
C LEU A 61 13.82 8.28 -65.08
N ALA A 62 14.13 7.94 -63.82
CA ALA A 62 14.96 6.78 -63.51
C ALA A 62 14.34 5.45 -64.01
N PRO A 63 15.16 4.45 -64.31
CA PRO A 63 14.65 3.11 -64.72
C PRO A 63 13.75 2.50 -63.63
N LEU A 64 12.71 1.76 -64.07
CA LEU A 64 11.76 1.10 -63.17
C LEU A 64 12.44 0.23 -62.12
N GLY A 65 13.55 -0.43 -62.46
CA GLY A 65 14.33 -1.24 -61.51
C GLY A 65 14.91 -0.45 -60.34
N GLU A 66 15.34 0.81 -60.56
CA GLU A 66 15.83 1.68 -59.50
C GLU A 66 14.72 2.15 -58.57
N MET A 67 13.55 2.43 -59.15
CA MET A 67 12.37 2.82 -58.33
C MET A 67 11.93 1.67 -57.43
N LEU A 68 11.79 0.46 -58.01
CA LEU A 68 11.43 -0.75 -57.26
C LEU A 68 12.51 -1.10 -56.21
N GLY A 69 13.79 -0.91 -56.56
CA GLY A 69 14.90 -1.08 -55.62
C GLY A 69 14.81 -0.13 -54.43
N THR A 70 14.49 1.15 -54.67
CA THR A 70 14.30 2.14 -53.57
C THR A 70 13.15 1.73 -52.63
N ILE A 71 11.99 1.35 -53.21
CA ILE A 71 10.85 0.89 -52.42
C ILE A 71 11.21 -0.38 -51.65
N GLY A 72 11.91 -1.34 -52.28
CA GLY A 72 12.35 -2.58 -51.65
C GLY A 72 13.27 -2.32 -50.42
N VAL A 73 14.25 -1.43 -50.57
CA VAL A 73 15.16 -1.05 -49.47
C VAL A 73 14.38 -0.45 -48.30
N PHE A 74 13.52 0.55 -48.54
CA PHE A 74 12.72 1.14 -47.50
C PHE A 74 11.76 0.13 -46.83
N SER A 75 11.17 -0.78 -47.63
CA SER A 75 10.30 -1.82 -47.10
C SER A 75 11.05 -2.77 -46.16
N VAL A 76 12.26 -3.17 -46.52
CA VAL A 76 13.11 -4.02 -45.65
C VAL A 76 13.52 -3.27 -44.39
N ILE A 77 13.95 -2.00 -44.51
CA ILE A 77 14.28 -1.17 -43.34
C ILE A 77 13.09 -1.06 -42.39
N LEU A 78 11.91 -0.71 -42.88
CA LEU A 78 10.70 -0.59 -42.07
C LEU A 78 10.30 -1.92 -41.42
N LEU A 79 10.42 -3.04 -42.15
CA LEU A 79 10.14 -4.38 -41.63
C LEU A 79 11.07 -4.71 -40.45
N VAL A 80 12.39 -4.50 -40.61
CA VAL A 80 13.38 -4.76 -39.55
C VAL A 80 13.15 -3.86 -38.35
N LEU A 81 12.96 -2.55 -38.60
CA LEU A 81 12.73 -1.60 -37.50
C LEU A 81 11.44 -1.91 -36.70
N ASN A 82 10.33 -2.26 -37.41
CA ASN A 82 9.08 -2.62 -36.74
C ASN A 82 9.19 -3.95 -35.98
N ALA A 83 9.92 -4.94 -36.54
CA ALA A 83 10.16 -6.20 -35.83
C ALA A 83 10.98 -5.97 -34.53
N LEU A 84 12.03 -5.15 -34.60
CA LEU A 84 12.82 -4.77 -33.43
C LEU A 84 11.99 -3.97 -32.43
N LEU A 85 11.17 -3.02 -32.91
CA LEU A 85 10.30 -2.23 -32.05
C LEU A 85 9.32 -3.12 -31.28
N GLY A 86 8.67 -4.07 -31.95
CA GLY A 86 7.76 -5.01 -31.29
C GLY A 86 8.46 -5.87 -30.23
N TYR A 87 9.67 -6.36 -30.53
CA TYR A 87 10.47 -7.11 -29.55
C TYR A 87 10.83 -6.27 -28.33
N VAL A 88 11.23 -5.01 -28.55
CA VAL A 88 11.61 -4.10 -27.47
C VAL A 88 10.39 -3.72 -26.63
N ASP A 89 9.22 -3.47 -27.23
CA ASP A 89 7.99 -3.09 -26.53
C ASP A 89 7.52 -4.17 -25.54
N GLU A 90 7.51 -5.43 -25.98
CA GLU A 90 7.18 -6.56 -25.10
C GLU A 90 8.13 -6.64 -23.89
N ASN A 91 9.44 -6.48 -24.12
CA ASN A 91 10.41 -6.53 -23.02
C ASN A 91 10.34 -5.32 -22.08
N ILE A 92 9.97 -4.13 -22.58
CA ILE A 92 9.72 -2.95 -21.76
C ILE A 92 8.51 -3.20 -20.85
N MET A 93 7.45 -3.83 -21.36
CA MET A 93 6.23 -4.08 -20.58
C MET A 93 6.54 -4.90 -19.31
N TYR A 94 7.26 -6.02 -19.43
CA TYR A 94 7.66 -6.82 -18.27
C TYR A 94 8.52 -6.03 -17.30
N GLY A 95 9.51 -5.29 -17.80
CA GLY A 95 10.37 -4.48 -16.94
C GLY A 95 9.62 -3.38 -16.18
N ARG A 96 8.60 -2.76 -16.80
CA ARG A 96 7.74 -1.76 -16.11
C ARG A 96 6.94 -2.39 -14.97
N ILE A 97 6.40 -3.59 -15.18
CA ILE A 97 5.67 -4.37 -14.16
C ILE A 97 6.61 -4.69 -12.98
N ASP A 98 7.85 -5.10 -13.27
CA ASP A 98 8.84 -5.40 -12.22
C ASP A 98 9.19 -4.16 -11.38
N VAL A 99 9.36 -2.99 -12.02
CA VAL A 99 9.59 -1.74 -11.28
C VAL A 99 8.38 -1.37 -10.43
N ARG A 100 7.16 -1.52 -10.95
CA ARG A 100 5.92 -1.33 -10.16
C ARG A 100 5.89 -2.27 -8.96
N SER A 101 6.22 -3.54 -9.15
CA SER A 101 6.29 -4.55 -8.08
C SER A 101 7.31 -4.16 -7.01
N ALA A 102 8.46 -3.60 -7.40
CA ALA A 102 9.45 -3.07 -6.47
C ALA A 102 8.93 -1.87 -5.67
N VAL A 103 8.10 -1.00 -6.27
CA VAL A 103 7.43 0.10 -5.55
C VAL A 103 6.42 -0.45 -4.55
N ILE A 104 5.58 -1.42 -4.95
CA ILE A 104 4.62 -2.10 -4.06
C ILE A 104 5.35 -2.75 -2.88
N SER A 105 6.47 -3.42 -3.15
CA SER A 105 7.30 -4.02 -2.09
C SER A 105 7.78 -2.98 -1.07
N LYS A 106 8.21 -1.79 -1.51
CA LYS A 106 8.59 -0.69 -0.60
C LYS A 106 7.41 -0.18 0.23
N ILE A 107 6.21 -0.08 -0.37
CA ILE A 107 4.99 0.32 0.34
C ILE A 107 4.64 -0.72 1.41
N ASN A 108 4.64 -2.00 1.05
CA ASN A 108 4.36 -3.09 1.98
C ASN A 108 5.42 -3.17 3.09
N HIS A 109 6.71 -3.05 2.75
CA HIS A 109 7.77 -3.00 3.74
C HIS A 109 7.52 -1.90 4.77
N LYS A 110 7.17 -0.69 4.33
CA LYS A 110 6.80 0.41 5.24
C LYS A 110 5.58 0.06 6.08
N ALA A 111 4.56 -0.61 5.53
CA ALA A 111 3.34 -0.96 6.25
C ALA A 111 3.58 -1.87 7.45
N TYR A 112 4.48 -2.84 7.35
CA TYR A 112 4.77 -3.77 8.46
C TYR A 112 5.97 -3.38 9.33
N THR A 113 6.75 -2.37 8.94
CA THR A 113 7.89 -1.88 9.75
C THR A 113 7.63 -0.55 10.44
N THR A 114 6.53 0.14 10.12
CA THR A 114 6.20 1.43 10.72
C THR A 114 5.80 1.32 12.19
N SER A 115 5.94 2.41 12.95
CA SER A 115 5.52 2.52 14.34
C SER A 115 4.05 2.12 14.52
N TYR A 116 3.74 1.35 15.56
CA TYR A 116 2.37 0.83 15.79
C TYR A 116 1.28 1.90 15.77
N PRO A 117 1.43 3.12 16.33
CA PRO A 117 0.42 4.17 16.25
C PRO A 117 0.06 4.53 14.80
N ASN A 118 1.03 4.52 13.88
CA ASN A 118 0.79 4.78 12.46
C ASN A 118 -0.16 3.75 11.83
N THR A 119 -0.14 2.50 12.31
CA THR A 119 -1.04 1.44 11.81
C THR A 119 -2.50 1.62 12.24
N ARG A 120 -2.77 2.49 13.20
CA ARG A 120 -4.11 2.78 13.74
C ARG A 120 -4.59 4.20 13.40
N ASP A 121 -3.73 5.04 12.84
CA ASP A 121 -4.08 6.40 12.41
C ASP A 121 -4.91 6.37 11.12
N PRO A 122 -6.16 6.88 11.14
CA PRO A 122 -7.01 6.90 9.95
C PRO A 122 -6.41 7.68 8.77
N GLN A 123 -5.59 8.71 9.02
CA GLN A 123 -4.94 9.48 7.97
C GLN A 123 -3.83 8.65 7.31
N VAL A 124 -3.03 7.94 8.10
CA VAL A 124 -1.99 7.04 7.60
C VAL A 124 -2.58 5.85 6.83
N LEU A 125 -3.64 5.24 7.35
CA LEU A 125 -4.36 4.15 6.66
C LEU A 125 -4.94 4.61 5.32
N ARG A 126 -5.48 5.83 5.27
CA ARG A 126 -5.94 6.43 4.02
C ARG A 126 -4.79 6.65 3.06
N LEU A 127 -3.68 7.24 3.52
CA LEU A 127 -2.48 7.48 2.71
C LEU A 127 -1.90 6.18 2.16
N HIS A 128 -1.84 5.10 2.96
CA HIS A 128 -1.45 3.76 2.53
C HIS A 128 -2.34 3.23 1.40
N SER A 129 -3.67 3.30 1.60
CA SER A 129 -4.63 2.86 0.57
C SER A 129 -4.50 3.69 -0.72
N GLU A 130 -4.33 5.01 -0.61
CA GLU A 130 -4.10 5.90 -1.75
C GLU A 130 -2.79 5.56 -2.47
N ALA A 131 -1.70 5.28 -1.75
CA ALA A 131 -0.42 4.88 -2.33
C ALA A 131 -0.52 3.55 -3.10
N LEU A 132 -1.17 2.53 -2.53
CA LEU A 132 -1.40 1.25 -3.22
C LEU A 132 -2.27 1.42 -4.46
N ASN A 133 -3.31 2.24 -4.41
CA ASN A 133 -4.17 2.52 -5.55
C ASN A 133 -3.42 3.19 -6.73
N LYS A 134 -2.26 3.84 -6.48
CA LYS A 134 -1.39 4.39 -7.54
C LYS A 134 -0.43 3.35 -8.14
N CYS A 135 -0.55 2.09 -7.73
CA CYS A 135 0.22 0.96 -8.20
C CYS A 135 -0.65 -0.22 -8.67
N SER A 136 -1.97 -0.03 -8.80
CA SER A 136 -2.94 -1.13 -9.00
C SER A 136 -2.99 -1.64 -10.43
N SER A 137 -2.70 -0.80 -11.43
CA SER A 137 -2.83 -1.12 -12.85
C SER A 137 -1.69 -0.56 -13.69
N ASN A 138 -1.63 -0.97 -14.95
CA ASN A 138 -0.62 -0.51 -15.92
C ASN A 138 -0.82 0.97 -16.31
N SER A 139 -2.01 1.52 -16.12
CA SER A 139 -2.33 2.94 -16.35
C SER A 139 -2.05 3.83 -15.14
N ASP A 140 -1.62 3.26 -14.03
CA ASP A 140 -1.32 4.01 -12.82
C ASP A 140 0.09 4.64 -12.84
N PRO A 141 0.30 5.73 -12.08
CA PRO A 141 1.53 6.51 -12.12
C PRO A 141 2.82 5.73 -11.92
N SER A 142 2.80 4.65 -11.13
CA SER A 142 3.99 3.82 -10.85
C SER A 142 4.52 3.05 -12.07
N GLU A 143 3.66 2.80 -13.06
CA GLU A 143 4.05 2.14 -14.30
C GLU A 143 3.96 3.07 -15.50
N HIS A 144 2.86 3.83 -15.63
CA HIS A 144 2.61 4.67 -16.79
C HIS A 144 3.67 5.77 -16.99
N ILE A 145 4.36 6.20 -15.94
CA ILE A 145 5.45 7.19 -16.03
C ILE A 145 6.54 6.76 -17.03
N TRP A 146 6.79 5.46 -17.19
CA TRP A 146 7.79 4.99 -18.15
C TRP A 146 7.34 5.22 -19.58
N HIS A 147 6.04 5.09 -19.84
CA HIS A 147 5.45 5.42 -21.14
C HIS A 147 5.58 6.92 -21.41
N THR A 148 5.24 7.76 -20.44
CA THR A 148 5.33 9.23 -20.52
C THR A 148 6.77 9.71 -20.73
N LEU A 149 7.74 9.18 -19.98
CA LEU A 149 9.16 9.52 -20.15
C LEU A 149 9.70 9.09 -21.52
N THR A 150 9.31 7.91 -21.99
CA THR A 150 9.67 7.42 -23.34
C THR A 150 9.02 8.29 -24.41
N GLY A 151 7.73 8.64 -24.25
CA GLY A 151 7.02 9.55 -25.13
C GLY A 151 7.65 10.94 -25.21
N LEU A 152 8.07 11.49 -24.07
CA LEU A 152 8.84 12.74 -24.02
C LEU A 152 10.14 12.64 -24.82
N LEU A 153 10.90 11.55 -24.65
CA LEU A 153 12.16 11.34 -25.37
C LEU A 153 11.94 11.26 -26.88
N ILE A 154 10.91 10.51 -27.32
CA ILE A 154 10.50 10.40 -28.71
C ILE A 154 10.12 11.77 -29.28
N ASN A 155 9.23 12.48 -28.59
CA ASN A 155 8.71 13.76 -29.07
C ASN A 155 9.81 14.84 -29.11
N LEU A 156 10.71 14.90 -28.11
CA LEU A 156 11.83 15.85 -28.10
C LEU A 156 12.84 15.54 -29.22
N THR A 157 13.16 14.26 -29.43
CA THR A 157 14.10 13.85 -30.48
C THR A 157 13.49 14.11 -31.86
N GLY A 158 12.20 13.74 -32.06
CA GLY A 158 11.48 14.01 -33.29
C GLY A 158 11.38 15.52 -33.58
N PHE A 159 11.04 16.32 -32.57
CA PHE A 159 11.02 17.78 -32.68
C PHE A 159 12.38 18.35 -33.15
N ALA A 160 13.48 17.92 -32.52
CA ALA A 160 14.81 18.41 -32.88
C ALA A 160 15.18 18.06 -34.33
N ILE A 161 14.88 16.84 -34.79
CA ILE A 161 15.17 16.40 -36.15
C ILE A 161 14.30 17.15 -37.17
N TYR A 162 13.01 17.28 -36.92
CA TYR A 162 12.11 18.00 -37.83
C TYR A 162 12.41 19.52 -37.85
N LEU A 163 12.84 20.10 -36.73
CA LEU A 163 13.30 21.48 -36.69
C LEU A 163 14.55 21.66 -37.58
N PHE A 164 15.48 20.71 -37.54
CA PHE A 164 16.65 20.73 -38.41
C PHE A 164 16.28 20.59 -39.90
N LEU A 165 15.35 19.70 -40.24
CA LEU A 165 14.84 19.52 -41.60
C LEU A 165 14.12 20.76 -42.15
N LEU A 166 13.48 21.52 -41.28
CA LEU A 166 12.78 22.77 -41.62
C LEU A 166 13.65 24.02 -41.49
N ALA A 167 14.95 23.89 -41.16
CA ALA A 167 15.84 25.03 -40.91
C ALA A 167 15.99 25.97 -42.11
N ASP A 168 15.89 25.44 -43.36
CA ASP A 168 15.94 26.23 -44.58
C ASP A 168 14.63 26.98 -44.91
N MET A 169 13.59 26.77 -44.08
CA MET A 169 12.30 27.43 -44.22
C MET A 169 12.26 28.75 -43.45
N ASN A 170 11.27 29.59 -43.76
CA ASN A 170 11.07 30.86 -43.07
C ASN A 170 10.81 30.62 -41.59
N LEU A 171 11.66 31.18 -40.72
CA LEU A 171 11.58 31.08 -39.27
C LEU A 171 10.23 31.58 -38.69
N LEU A 172 9.62 32.58 -39.36
CA LEU A 172 8.29 33.10 -38.98
C LEU A 172 7.20 32.02 -39.13
N LEU A 173 7.30 31.17 -40.15
CA LEU A 173 6.35 30.08 -40.36
C LEU A 173 6.46 29.01 -39.29
N ILE A 174 7.70 28.63 -38.95
CA ILE A 174 7.97 27.69 -37.83
C ILE A 174 7.42 28.27 -36.52
N GLY A 175 7.70 29.55 -36.26
CA GLY A 175 7.17 30.26 -35.09
C GLY A 175 5.64 30.29 -35.04
N LEU A 176 4.99 30.48 -36.18
CA LEU A 176 3.52 30.46 -36.28
C LEU A 176 2.95 29.07 -35.97
N VAL A 177 3.57 28.00 -36.49
CA VAL A 177 3.17 26.61 -36.21
C VAL A 177 3.30 26.29 -34.71
N VAL A 178 4.41 26.69 -34.10
CA VAL A 178 4.61 26.50 -32.66
C VAL A 178 3.57 27.31 -31.87
N ALA A 179 3.39 28.60 -32.17
CA ALA A 179 2.46 29.48 -31.47
C ALA A 179 1.00 28.97 -31.55
N THR A 180 0.55 28.57 -32.75
CA THR A 180 -0.82 28.03 -32.92
C THR A 180 -1.02 26.70 -32.23
N THR A 181 0.02 25.83 -32.22
CA THR A 181 -0.02 24.54 -31.51
C THR A 181 -0.07 24.75 -30.00
N VAL A 182 0.76 25.66 -29.47
CA VAL A 182 0.78 25.99 -28.04
C VAL A 182 -0.55 26.63 -27.62
N ALA A 183 -1.12 27.54 -28.45
CA ALA A 183 -2.42 28.13 -28.17
C ALA A 183 -3.53 27.05 -28.12
N GLY A 184 -3.55 26.16 -29.09
CA GLY A 184 -4.48 25.02 -29.13
C GLY A 184 -4.38 24.16 -27.87
N PHE A 185 -3.16 23.81 -27.46
CA PHE A 185 -2.93 23.05 -26.23
C PHE A 185 -3.53 23.75 -24.99
N PHE A 186 -3.31 25.06 -24.82
CA PHE A 186 -3.86 25.77 -23.67
C PHE A 186 -5.39 25.88 -23.69
N VAL A 187 -5.99 26.02 -24.88
CA VAL A 187 -7.46 26.02 -25.02
C VAL A 187 -8.02 24.64 -24.67
N SER A 188 -7.45 23.59 -25.24
CA SER A 188 -7.85 22.19 -24.97
C SER A 188 -7.67 21.85 -23.48
N ARG A 189 -6.58 22.29 -22.88
CA ARG A 189 -6.34 22.14 -21.43
C ARG A 189 -7.41 22.84 -20.59
N HIS A 190 -7.80 24.08 -20.97
CA HIS A 190 -8.82 24.83 -20.24
C HIS A 190 -10.20 24.13 -20.29
N ILE A 191 -10.55 23.55 -21.46
CA ILE A 191 -11.78 22.76 -21.61
C ILE A 191 -11.70 21.50 -20.74
N ASN A 192 -10.58 20.76 -20.77
CA ASN A 192 -10.38 19.54 -20.02
C ASN A 192 -10.28 19.77 -18.49
N GLU A 193 -9.99 20.99 -18.04
CA GLU A 193 -10.06 21.36 -16.61
C GLU A 193 -11.48 21.23 -16.03
N TRP A 194 -12.52 21.10 -16.87
CA TRP A 194 -13.88 20.86 -16.41
C TRP A 194 -13.96 19.60 -15.52
N GLY A 195 -13.40 18.49 -15.96
CA GLY A 195 -13.36 17.24 -15.18
C GLY A 195 -12.61 17.41 -13.85
N TYR A 196 -11.51 18.18 -13.85
CA TYR A 196 -10.79 18.46 -12.61
C TYR A 196 -11.60 19.30 -11.62
N ARG A 197 -12.41 20.25 -12.10
CA ARG A 197 -13.29 21.06 -11.25
C ARG A 197 -14.40 20.24 -10.60
N HIS A 198 -14.85 19.16 -11.26
CA HIS A 198 -15.92 18.27 -10.78
C HIS A 198 -15.41 16.93 -10.22
N LYS A 199 -14.11 16.81 -9.96
CA LYS A 199 -13.49 15.57 -9.46
C LYS A 199 -14.06 15.07 -8.13
N GLU A 200 -14.57 15.95 -7.28
CA GLU A 200 -15.18 15.58 -6.00
C GLU A 200 -16.51 14.84 -6.22
N GLU A 201 -17.29 15.26 -7.22
CA GLU A 201 -18.54 14.60 -7.64
C GLU A 201 -18.25 13.20 -8.19
N GLU A 202 -17.28 13.08 -9.10
CA GLU A 202 -16.82 11.80 -9.64
C GLU A 202 -16.30 10.85 -8.54
N ALA A 203 -15.48 11.38 -7.64
CA ALA A 203 -14.91 10.60 -6.53
C ALA A 203 -15.98 10.11 -5.56
N GLN A 204 -17.06 10.88 -5.34
CA GLN A 204 -18.17 10.45 -4.50
C GLN A 204 -18.90 9.28 -5.12
N TYR A 205 -19.28 9.34 -6.40
CA TYR A 205 -19.95 8.23 -7.08
C TYR A 205 -19.09 6.97 -7.13
N SER A 206 -17.81 7.12 -7.46
CA SER A 206 -16.85 6.01 -7.44
C SER A 206 -16.72 5.37 -6.06
N LYS A 207 -16.71 6.17 -5.00
CA LYS A 207 -16.65 5.70 -3.61
C LYS A 207 -17.89 4.91 -3.22
N GLU A 208 -19.08 5.38 -3.60
CA GLU A 208 -20.34 4.69 -3.31
C GLU A 208 -20.39 3.33 -4.00
N ILE A 209 -20.09 3.27 -5.30
CA ILE A 209 -20.03 2.04 -6.07
C ILE A 209 -18.99 1.07 -5.47
N GLY A 210 -17.77 1.56 -5.22
CA GLY A 210 -16.70 0.74 -4.65
C GLY A 210 -16.98 0.25 -3.22
N TYR A 211 -17.73 1.01 -2.42
CA TYR A 211 -18.18 0.56 -1.10
C TYR A 211 -19.19 -0.61 -1.21
N LEU A 212 -20.17 -0.48 -2.11
CA LEU A 212 -21.19 -1.52 -2.34
C LEU A 212 -20.50 -2.82 -2.79
N LEU A 213 -19.63 -2.76 -3.79
CA LEU A 213 -18.92 -3.94 -4.31
C LEU A 213 -18.12 -4.65 -3.20
N ARG A 214 -17.27 -3.92 -2.46
CA ARG A 214 -16.49 -4.52 -1.36
C ARG A 214 -17.35 -5.12 -0.25
N LYS A 215 -18.51 -4.55 0.01
CA LYS A 215 -19.44 -5.08 1.03
C LYS A 215 -20.16 -6.33 0.56
N THR A 216 -20.59 -6.38 -0.70
CA THR A 216 -21.26 -7.56 -1.27
C THR A 216 -20.33 -8.76 -1.44
N GLU A 217 -19.03 -8.55 -1.64
CA GLU A 217 -17.99 -9.58 -1.68
C GLU A 217 -17.65 -10.16 -0.29
N SER A 218 -18.06 -9.47 0.79
CA SER A 218 -17.73 -9.90 2.15
C SER A 218 -18.49 -11.17 2.55
N VAL A 219 -17.77 -12.23 2.90
CA VAL A 219 -18.32 -13.49 3.42
C VAL A 219 -19.23 -13.25 4.64
N LYS A 220 -18.90 -12.24 5.47
CA LYS A 220 -19.69 -11.90 6.66
C LYS A 220 -21.10 -11.44 6.31
N LEU A 221 -21.29 -10.73 5.20
CA LEU A 221 -22.60 -10.25 4.76
C LEU A 221 -23.39 -11.31 3.98
N ALA A 222 -22.74 -12.38 3.50
CA ALA A 222 -23.36 -13.38 2.64
C ALA A 222 -24.59 -14.06 3.25
N LYS A 223 -24.57 -14.31 4.57
CA LYS A 223 -25.71 -14.87 5.31
C LYS A 223 -26.88 -13.87 5.40
N ASP A 224 -26.58 -12.62 5.68
CA ASP A 224 -27.60 -11.57 5.86
C ASP A 224 -28.31 -11.27 4.53
N ILE A 225 -27.56 -11.23 3.42
CA ILE A 225 -28.12 -11.07 2.06
C ILE A 225 -29.19 -12.17 1.80
N ARG A 226 -28.92 -13.41 2.21
CA ARG A 226 -29.82 -14.54 1.98
C ARG A 226 -31.01 -14.54 2.94
N VAL A 227 -30.76 -14.37 4.23
CA VAL A 227 -31.80 -14.42 5.27
C VAL A 227 -32.78 -13.26 5.14
N PHE A 228 -32.30 -12.07 4.85
CA PHE A 228 -33.13 -10.87 4.73
C PHE A 228 -33.53 -10.54 3.28
N GLY A 229 -33.12 -11.34 2.29
CA GLY A 229 -33.50 -11.12 0.89
C GLY A 229 -32.99 -9.78 0.33
N LEU A 230 -31.78 -9.35 0.71
CA LEU A 230 -31.27 -8.01 0.40
C LEU A 230 -30.84 -7.79 -1.06
N ALA A 231 -30.79 -8.84 -1.89
CA ALA A 231 -30.28 -8.75 -3.26
C ALA A 231 -31.01 -7.71 -4.15
N PRO A 232 -32.39 -7.64 -4.18
CA PRO A 232 -33.08 -6.64 -4.98
C PRO A 232 -32.78 -5.20 -4.53
N TRP A 233 -32.69 -4.99 -3.22
CA TRP A 233 -32.36 -3.68 -2.65
C TRP A 233 -30.93 -3.27 -3.00
N LEU A 234 -29.94 -4.15 -2.84
CA LEU A 234 -28.53 -3.89 -3.19
C LEU A 234 -28.37 -3.55 -4.66
N ASN A 235 -29.07 -4.29 -5.56
CA ASN A 235 -29.07 -4.00 -6.99
C ASN A 235 -29.66 -2.61 -7.27
N SER A 236 -30.79 -2.26 -6.66
CA SER A 236 -31.42 -0.95 -6.83
C SER A 236 -30.51 0.22 -6.39
N VAL A 237 -29.77 0.06 -5.28
CA VAL A 237 -28.80 1.06 -4.80
C VAL A 237 -27.60 1.16 -5.75
N TYR A 238 -27.09 0.01 -6.22
CA TYR A 238 -26.01 -0.06 -7.20
C TYR A 238 -26.38 0.63 -8.52
N ASP A 239 -27.56 0.28 -9.09
CA ASP A 239 -28.05 0.86 -10.34
C ASP A 239 -28.25 2.38 -10.22
N SER A 240 -28.75 2.87 -9.08
CA SER A 240 -28.91 4.28 -8.81
C SER A 240 -27.55 5.02 -8.82
N ALA A 241 -26.55 4.48 -8.13
CA ALA A 241 -25.20 5.06 -8.10
C ALA A 241 -24.52 5.00 -9.47
N ARG A 242 -24.72 3.91 -10.20
CA ARG A 242 -24.20 3.73 -11.58
C ARG A 242 -24.82 4.74 -12.54
N ASN A 243 -26.14 4.92 -12.51
CA ASN A 243 -26.84 5.88 -13.39
C ASN A 243 -26.35 7.33 -13.16
N LEU A 244 -26.07 7.71 -11.90
CA LEU A 244 -25.50 9.01 -11.60
C LEU A 244 -24.08 9.17 -12.16
N MET A 245 -23.26 8.13 -12.06
CA MET A 245 -21.91 8.11 -12.62
C MET A 245 -21.93 8.18 -14.16
N GLU A 246 -22.83 7.43 -14.82
CA GLU A 246 -23.01 7.46 -16.28
C GLU A 246 -23.45 8.86 -16.75
N ALA A 247 -24.42 9.47 -16.08
CA ALA A 247 -24.86 10.84 -16.40
C ALA A 247 -23.73 11.87 -16.20
N PHE A 248 -22.86 11.68 -15.23
CA PHE A 248 -21.68 12.52 -15.04
C PHE A 248 -20.68 12.35 -16.19
N ILE A 249 -20.38 11.10 -16.58
CA ILE A 249 -19.49 10.78 -17.69
C ILE A 249 -20.02 11.42 -18.98
N ASP A 250 -21.31 11.28 -19.29
CA ASP A 250 -21.93 11.87 -20.47
C ASP A 250 -21.80 13.40 -20.50
N ARG A 251 -21.95 14.06 -19.37
CA ARG A 251 -21.73 15.53 -19.28
C ARG A 251 -20.28 15.89 -19.56
N ARG A 252 -19.34 15.15 -18.99
CA ARG A 252 -17.90 15.35 -19.18
C ARG A 252 -17.50 15.15 -20.65
N GLU A 253 -17.91 14.05 -21.26
CA GLU A 253 -17.55 13.72 -22.66
C GLU A 253 -18.12 14.74 -23.65
N ARG A 254 -19.33 15.26 -23.41
CA ARG A 254 -19.88 16.36 -24.21
C ARG A 254 -19.05 17.65 -24.13
N VAL A 255 -18.50 17.96 -22.97
CA VAL A 255 -17.60 19.13 -22.83
C VAL A 255 -16.28 18.85 -23.55
N TYR A 256 -15.73 17.64 -23.40
CA TYR A 256 -14.46 17.27 -24.04
C TYR A 256 -14.55 17.18 -25.58
N ALA A 257 -15.71 16.91 -26.14
CA ALA A 257 -15.92 16.93 -27.59
C ALA A 257 -15.58 18.30 -28.21
N TRP A 258 -15.75 19.41 -27.47
CA TRP A 258 -15.33 20.73 -27.95
C TRP A 258 -13.83 20.86 -28.16
N THR A 259 -13.01 20.09 -27.45
CA THR A 259 -11.56 20.04 -27.68
C THR A 259 -11.26 19.56 -29.11
N CYS A 260 -11.94 18.49 -29.58
CA CYS A 260 -11.76 18.00 -30.94
C CYS A 260 -12.15 19.06 -31.98
N VAL A 261 -13.22 19.81 -31.75
CA VAL A 261 -13.66 20.87 -32.68
C VAL A 261 -12.60 21.98 -32.79
N VAL A 262 -12.07 22.43 -31.64
CA VAL A 262 -11.02 23.47 -31.60
C VAL A 262 -9.75 22.97 -32.30
N ASP A 263 -9.33 21.73 -32.02
CA ASP A 263 -8.12 21.15 -32.61
C ASP A 263 -8.24 21.03 -34.14
N VAL A 264 -9.39 20.60 -34.68
CA VAL A 264 -9.65 20.55 -36.13
C VAL A 264 -9.57 21.95 -36.77
N ILE A 265 -10.19 22.96 -36.17
CA ILE A 265 -10.15 24.33 -36.69
C ILE A 265 -8.72 24.89 -36.73
N LEU A 266 -7.97 24.71 -35.62
CA LEU A 266 -6.57 25.15 -35.55
C LEU A 266 -5.66 24.41 -36.51
N GLN A 267 -5.90 23.10 -36.71
CA GLN A 267 -5.16 22.28 -37.68
C GLN A 267 -5.43 22.73 -39.13
N LEU A 268 -6.68 22.99 -39.46
CA LEU A 268 -7.03 23.51 -40.80
C LEU A 268 -6.39 24.88 -41.06
N ALA A 269 -6.45 25.78 -40.11
CA ALA A 269 -5.83 27.09 -40.21
C ALA A 269 -4.31 27.01 -40.38
N ARG A 270 -3.65 26.23 -39.54
CA ARG A 270 -2.19 26.00 -39.56
C ARG A 270 -1.73 25.36 -40.88
N ASN A 271 -2.38 24.27 -41.26
CA ASN A 271 -2.04 23.56 -42.53
C ASN A 271 -2.33 24.42 -43.75
N GLY A 272 -3.44 25.16 -43.75
CA GLY A 272 -3.77 26.08 -44.84
C GLY A 272 -2.70 27.18 -45.03
N ILE A 273 -2.19 27.77 -43.97
CA ILE A 273 -1.13 28.78 -44.06
C ILE A 273 0.19 28.13 -44.52
N ALA A 274 0.53 26.93 -44.02
CA ALA A 274 1.73 26.21 -44.44
C ALA A 274 1.66 25.84 -45.92
N TYR A 275 0.51 25.35 -46.41
CA TYR A 275 0.32 25.00 -47.80
C TYR A 275 0.35 26.20 -48.73
N PHE A 276 -0.30 27.29 -48.36
CA PHE A 276 -0.24 28.55 -49.11
C PHE A 276 1.21 29.02 -49.30
N TYR A 277 1.98 29.00 -48.22
CA TYR A 277 3.41 29.34 -48.26
C TYR A 277 4.22 28.41 -49.16
N LEU A 278 4.05 27.09 -49.03
CA LEU A 278 4.77 26.09 -49.85
C LEU A 278 4.40 26.21 -51.35
N ILE A 279 3.13 26.41 -51.67
CA ILE A 279 2.67 26.62 -53.05
C ILE A 279 3.30 27.90 -53.60
N HIS A 280 3.25 29.01 -52.84
CA HIS A 280 3.87 30.25 -53.29
C HIS A 280 5.36 30.09 -53.56
N ARG A 281 6.09 29.39 -52.68
CA ARG A 281 7.52 29.13 -52.83
C ARG A 281 7.83 28.23 -54.00
N THR A 282 7.00 27.22 -54.25
CA THR A 282 7.12 26.36 -55.42
C THR A 282 6.98 27.14 -56.74
N LEU A 283 6.03 28.10 -56.80
CA LEU A 283 5.80 28.90 -57.98
C LEU A 283 6.85 30.01 -58.22
N THR A 284 7.46 30.52 -57.13
CA THR A 284 8.43 31.63 -57.20
C THR A 284 9.88 31.17 -57.24
N GLU A 285 10.24 30.14 -56.49
CA GLU A 285 11.61 29.63 -56.36
C GLU A 285 11.87 28.32 -57.11
N GLY A 286 10.83 27.68 -57.70
CA GLY A 286 11.00 26.48 -58.52
C GLY A 286 11.32 25.22 -57.74
N LEU A 287 10.76 25.04 -56.52
CA LEU A 287 10.90 23.80 -55.75
C LEU A 287 10.45 22.57 -56.57
N SER A 288 11.19 21.48 -56.46
CA SER A 288 10.79 20.19 -57.08
C SER A 288 9.55 19.61 -56.35
N ALA A 289 8.80 18.75 -57.01
CA ALA A 289 7.64 18.10 -56.41
C ALA A 289 8.07 17.18 -55.24
N SER A 290 9.26 16.60 -55.29
CA SER A 290 9.83 15.78 -54.22
C SER A 290 10.15 16.63 -52.99
N GLU A 291 10.74 17.81 -53.16
CA GLU A 291 11.02 18.75 -52.05
C GLU A 291 9.71 19.29 -51.45
N PHE A 292 8.74 19.67 -52.32
CA PHE A 292 7.42 20.09 -51.86
C PHE A 292 6.77 19.03 -50.97
N LEU A 293 6.79 17.76 -51.37
CA LEU A 293 6.20 16.65 -50.65
C LEU A 293 6.92 16.43 -49.30
N LEU A 294 8.27 16.54 -49.27
CA LEU A 294 9.06 16.42 -48.05
C LEU A 294 8.66 17.50 -47.04
N TYR A 295 8.67 18.76 -47.47
CA TYR A 295 8.34 19.89 -46.57
C TYR A 295 6.87 19.85 -46.12
N PHE A 296 5.96 19.48 -47.03
CA PHE A 296 4.55 19.32 -46.72
C PHE A 296 4.31 18.28 -45.60
N THR A 297 4.96 17.13 -45.70
CA THR A 297 4.86 16.05 -44.73
C THR A 297 5.58 16.44 -43.44
N ALA A 298 6.72 17.10 -43.50
CA ALA A 298 7.48 17.55 -42.36
C ALA A 298 6.71 18.60 -41.55
N PHE A 299 6.03 19.57 -42.17
CA PHE A 299 5.19 20.55 -41.45
C PHE A 299 4.04 19.93 -40.71
N THR A 300 3.36 18.97 -41.33
CA THR A 300 2.27 18.24 -40.70
C THR A 300 2.77 17.46 -39.47
N GLY A 301 3.89 16.75 -39.60
CA GLY A 301 4.52 15.99 -38.50
C GLY A 301 5.06 16.88 -37.38
N PHE A 302 5.66 18.03 -37.73
CA PHE A 302 6.28 18.95 -36.74
C PHE A 302 5.30 19.41 -35.67
N SER A 303 4.07 19.75 -36.06
CA SER A 303 3.05 20.14 -35.07
C SER A 303 2.65 18.99 -34.14
N GLY A 304 2.71 17.75 -34.63
CA GLY A 304 2.47 16.55 -33.82
C GLY A 304 3.50 16.41 -32.70
N TRP A 305 4.78 16.62 -33.02
CA TRP A 305 5.86 16.58 -32.02
C TRP A 305 5.70 17.66 -30.94
N VAL A 306 5.32 18.90 -31.30
CA VAL A 306 5.05 19.96 -30.32
C VAL A 306 3.87 19.61 -29.42
N THR A 307 2.77 19.13 -30.01
CA THR A 307 1.60 18.67 -29.23
C THR A 307 1.97 17.53 -28.31
N GLY A 308 2.74 16.57 -28.81
CA GLY A 308 3.23 15.43 -28.03
C GLY A 308 4.06 15.87 -26.81
N ILE A 309 5.03 16.77 -26.99
CA ILE A 309 5.82 17.33 -25.86
C ILE A 309 4.89 17.93 -24.80
N LEU A 310 3.95 18.78 -25.20
CA LEU A 310 3.05 19.47 -24.25
C LEU A 310 2.13 18.49 -23.52
N SER A 311 1.60 17.49 -24.25
CA SER A 311 0.72 16.46 -23.70
C SER A 311 1.47 15.58 -22.70
N GLU A 312 2.68 15.12 -23.06
CA GLU A 312 3.48 14.29 -22.17
C GLU A 312 3.93 15.04 -20.91
N PHE A 313 4.26 16.35 -21.03
CA PHE A 313 4.53 17.16 -19.85
C PHE A 313 3.31 17.32 -18.94
N ALA A 314 2.12 17.47 -19.50
CA ALA A 314 0.90 17.54 -18.72
C ALA A 314 0.60 16.21 -18.01
N THR A 315 0.79 15.09 -18.70
CA THR A 315 0.65 13.74 -18.16
C THR A 315 1.68 13.49 -17.06
N LEU A 316 2.95 13.82 -17.29
CA LEU A 316 4.02 13.71 -16.30
C LEU A 316 3.69 14.48 -15.01
N HIS A 317 3.15 15.69 -15.15
CA HIS A 317 2.73 16.47 -13.98
C HIS A 317 1.63 15.75 -13.19
N LYS A 318 0.63 15.18 -13.87
CA LYS A 318 -0.46 14.41 -13.24
C LYS A 318 0.06 13.16 -12.55
N GLU A 319 0.97 12.41 -13.19
CA GLU A 319 1.58 11.21 -12.63
C GLU A 319 2.43 11.51 -11.40
N CYS A 320 3.20 12.61 -11.46
CA CYS A 320 4.00 13.04 -10.32
C CYS A 320 3.17 13.40 -9.09
N LEU A 321 1.90 13.83 -9.24
CA LEU A 321 0.99 13.97 -8.10
C LEU A 321 0.74 12.62 -7.43
N GLY A 322 0.49 11.56 -8.20
CA GLY A 322 0.31 10.20 -7.66
C GLY A 322 1.59 9.64 -7.03
N LEU A 323 2.74 9.82 -7.69
CA LEU A 323 4.05 9.41 -7.17
C LEU A 323 4.46 10.18 -5.89
N SER A 324 4.01 11.44 -5.75
CA SER A 324 4.20 12.20 -4.52
C SER A 324 3.48 11.56 -3.34
N VAL A 325 2.27 11.02 -3.55
CA VAL A 325 1.52 10.28 -2.51
C VAL A 325 2.28 9.01 -2.09
N ILE A 326 2.81 8.26 -3.07
CA ILE A 326 3.62 7.05 -2.80
C ILE A 326 4.86 7.41 -1.95
N GLN A 327 5.60 8.46 -2.35
CA GLN A 327 6.79 8.89 -1.61
C GLN A 327 6.45 9.42 -0.23
N GLU A 328 5.33 10.13 -0.08
CA GLU A 328 4.86 10.62 1.21
C GLU A 328 4.60 9.47 2.18
N TYR A 329 3.98 8.39 1.72
CA TYR A 329 3.77 7.20 2.53
C TYR A 329 5.09 6.49 2.87
N ILE A 330 5.94 6.24 1.88
CA ILE A 330 7.23 5.54 2.10
C ILE A 330 8.13 6.31 3.07
N HIS A 331 8.14 7.64 3.00
CA HIS A 331 8.95 8.51 3.86
C HIS A 331 8.17 9.05 5.07
N LEU A 332 7.05 8.38 5.44
CA LEU A 332 6.33 8.74 6.66
C LEU A 332 7.28 8.65 7.87
N PRO A 333 7.36 9.71 8.70
CA PRO A 333 8.23 9.68 9.87
C PRO A 333 7.80 8.60 10.85
N GLU A 334 8.78 7.94 11.46
CA GLU A 334 8.55 7.02 12.55
C GLU A 334 8.36 7.78 13.86
N GLN A 335 7.42 7.33 14.69
CA GLN A 335 7.22 7.86 16.03
C GLN A 335 8.23 7.25 17.00
N PHE A 336 8.71 6.04 16.70
CA PHE A 336 9.64 5.28 17.53
C PHE A 336 11.02 5.20 16.87
N ARG A 337 12.03 4.98 17.69
CA ARG A 337 13.40 4.74 17.25
C ARG A 337 13.57 3.26 16.91
N PHE A 338 13.76 2.96 15.60
CA PHE A 338 14.07 1.60 15.10
C PHE A 338 15.53 1.45 14.66
N SER A 339 16.36 2.48 14.88
CA SER A 339 17.79 2.43 14.55
C SER A 339 18.57 3.23 15.60
N GLY A 340 19.70 2.68 16.05
CA GLY A 340 20.47 3.26 17.15
C GLY A 340 19.70 3.17 18.49
N GLY A 341 20.12 3.94 19.46
CA GLY A 341 19.59 3.94 20.82
C GLY A 341 20.59 3.35 21.82
N LEU A 342 20.21 3.35 23.11
CA LEU A 342 21.00 2.67 24.14
C LEU A 342 20.85 1.16 23.98
N PRO A 343 21.89 0.36 24.20
CA PRO A 343 21.78 -1.09 24.22
C PRO A 343 20.89 -1.55 25.37
N ILE A 344 20.07 -2.57 25.15
CA ILE A 344 19.26 -3.19 26.21
C ILE A 344 20.21 -3.78 27.26
N PRO A 345 20.03 -3.46 28.57
CA PRO A 345 20.79 -4.07 29.63
C PRO A 345 20.62 -5.59 29.63
N LYS A 346 21.73 -6.34 29.60
CA LYS A 346 21.67 -7.81 29.71
C LYS A 346 21.28 -8.22 31.12
N ALA A 347 20.14 -8.85 31.28
CA ALA A 347 19.62 -9.35 32.53
C ALA A 347 18.79 -10.61 32.29
N ASP A 348 18.77 -11.53 33.27
CA ASP A 348 17.90 -12.72 33.19
C ASP A 348 16.43 -12.35 33.47
N ARG A 349 16.20 -11.27 34.21
CA ARG A 349 14.88 -10.76 34.58
C ARG A 349 14.87 -9.25 34.51
N TYR A 350 13.75 -8.68 34.19
CA TYR A 350 13.59 -7.24 33.95
C TYR A 350 12.55 -6.64 34.90
N GLU A 351 12.86 -5.47 35.44
CA GLU A 351 11.89 -4.59 36.08
C GLU A 351 11.20 -3.74 35.00
N LEU A 352 9.89 -3.65 35.05
CA LEU A 352 9.11 -2.67 34.30
C LEU A 352 8.43 -1.70 35.25
N LYS A 353 8.64 -0.39 35.06
CA LYS A 353 8.08 0.63 35.92
C LYS A 353 7.37 1.73 35.14
N LEU A 354 6.15 2.05 35.53
CA LEU A 354 5.40 3.22 35.08
C LEU A 354 5.54 4.31 36.13
N GLU A 355 5.95 5.52 35.74
CA GLU A 355 6.05 6.68 36.61
C GLU A 355 5.15 7.80 36.09
N ASN A 356 4.08 8.11 36.85
CA ASN A 356 3.10 9.17 36.60
C ASN A 356 2.52 9.11 35.17
N VAL A 357 2.24 7.89 34.65
CA VAL A 357 1.81 7.64 33.29
C VAL A 357 0.36 8.05 33.10
N SER A 358 0.13 8.95 32.13
CA SER A 358 -1.19 9.27 31.58
C SER A 358 -1.19 9.05 30.09
N PHE A 359 -2.31 8.53 29.56
CA PHE A 359 -2.44 8.21 28.15
C PHE A 359 -3.87 8.35 27.64
N ARG A 360 -4.00 8.90 26.43
CA ARG A 360 -5.22 8.92 25.62
C ARG A 360 -4.94 8.44 24.20
N TYR A 361 -5.92 7.83 23.56
CA TYR A 361 -5.77 7.46 22.14
C TYR A 361 -5.83 8.71 21.24
N PRO A 362 -5.06 8.73 20.15
CA PRO A 362 -5.12 9.82 19.16
C PRO A 362 -6.55 10.11 18.71
N GLY A 363 -6.93 11.39 18.70
CA GLY A 363 -8.29 11.80 18.28
C GLY A 363 -9.37 11.66 19.37
N THR A 364 -9.02 11.29 20.60
CA THR A 364 -9.95 11.27 21.75
C THR A 364 -9.59 12.35 22.77
N GLU A 365 -10.59 12.86 23.50
CA GLU A 365 -10.37 13.86 24.55
C GLU A 365 -10.22 13.22 25.95
N LYS A 366 -10.63 11.95 26.09
CA LYS A 366 -10.68 11.27 27.39
C LYS A 366 -9.39 10.50 27.65
N ASP A 367 -8.76 10.77 28.79
CA ASP A 367 -7.65 9.96 29.28
C ASP A 367 -8.15 8.58 29.70
N ILE A 368 -7.53 7.54 29.15
CA ILE A 368 -7.83 6.13 29.44
C ILE A 368 -7.00 5.63 30.62
N ILE A 369 -5.76 6.09 30.75
CA ILE A 369 -4.87 5.87 31.91
C ILE A 369 -4.57 7.23 32.50
N ARG A 370 -4.62 7.33 33.84
CA ARG A 370 -4.47 8.60 34.56
C ARG A 370 -3.46 8.47 35.68
N ASN A 371 -2.37 9.24 35.59
CA ASN A 371 -1.33 9.35 36.59
C ASN A 371 -0.96 8.00 37.25
N MET A 372 -0.83 6.95 36.43
CA MET A 372 -0.60 5.59 36.91
C MET A 372 0.85 5.40 37.32
N ASN A 373 1.04 4.86 38.53
CA ASN A 373 2.32 4.41 39.05
C ASN A 373 2.24 2.90 39.28
N LEU A 374 3.15 2.13 38.70
CA LEU A 374 3.17 0.68 38.78
C LEU A 374 4.62 0.20 38.62
N THR A 375 5.03 -0.73 39.48
CA THR A 375 6.31 -1.44 39.30
C THR A 375 6.04 -2.94 39.23
N LEU A 376 6.46 -3.58 38.14
CA LEU A 376 6.53 -5.03 38.00
C LEU A 376 7.94 -5.45 38.40
N GLN A 377 8.08 -6.17 39.51
CA GLN A 377 9.37 -6.62 40.02
C GLN A 377 9.97 -7.72 39.10
N PRO A 378 11.31 -7.86 39.06
CA PRO A 378 11.95 -8.89 38.25
C PRO A 378 11.47 -10.32 38.61
N GLY A 379 10.79 -10.98 37.67
CA GLY A 379 10.24 -12.32 37.87
C GLY A 379 8.90 -12.40 38.58
N GLU A 380 8.25 -11.26 38.85
CA GLU A 380 6.92 -11.18 39.45
C GLU A 380 5.81 -11.53 38.45
N LYS A 381 4.77 -12.20 38.93
CA LYS A 381 3.54 -12.50 38.17
C LYS A 381 2.42 -11.58 38.64
N VAL A 382 2.02 -10.65 37.83
CA VAL A 382 0.97 -9.68 38.15
C VAL A 382 -0.28 -9.93 37.31
N ALA A 383 -1.43 -10.05 37.95
CA ALA A 383 -2.73 -10.08 37.30
C ALA A 383 -3.35 -8.69 37.25
N VAL A 384 -3.97 -8.34 36.12
CA VAL A 384 -4.76 -7.11 35.96
C VAL A 384 -6.21 -7.47 35.70
N VAL A 385 -7.08 -7.02 36.56
CA VAL A 385 -8.52 -7.26 36.51
C VAL A 385 -9.30 -5.95 36.58
N GLY A 386 -10.56 -5.97 36.21
CA GLY A 386 -11.44 -4.80 36.22
C GLY A 386 -12.54 -4.88 35.18
N LEU A 387 -13.49 -3.97 35.22
CA LEU A 387 -14.61 -3.92 34.28
C LEU A 387 -14.15 -3.59 32.85
N ASN A 388 -15.06 -3.80 31.88
CA ASN A 388 -14.81 -3.42 30.51
C ASN A 388 -14.62 -1.89 30.43
N GLY A 389 -13.61 -1.46 29.66
CA GLY A 389 -13.26 -0.04 29.55
C GLY A 389 -12.41 0.52 30.69
N ALA A 390 -12.01 -0.26 31.70
CA ALA A 390 -11.15 0.18 32.80
C ALA A 390 -9.71 0.55 32.40
N GLY A 391 -9.27 0.20 31.18
CA GLY A 391 -7.94 0.52 30.66
C GLY A 391 -6.95 -0.66 30.62
N LYS A 392 -7.38 -1.90 30.90
CA LYS A 392 -6.53 -3.10 30.96
C LYS A 392 -5.70 -3.33 29.69
N THR A 393 -6.36 -3.44 28.53
CA THR A 393 -5.67 -3.62 27.23
C THR A 393 -4.81 -2.41 26.85
N THR A 394 -5.19 -1.19 27.32
CA THR A 394 -4.37 0.01 27.12
C THR A 394 -3.08 -0.06 27.92
N LEU A 395 -3.16 -0.53 29.18
CA LEU A 395 -1.98 -0.76 30.01
C LEU A 395 -1.03 -1.77 29.37
N VAL A 396 -1.55 -2.88 28.83
CA VAL A 396 -0.74 -3.85 28.07
C VAL A 396 -0.06 -3.19 26.88
N LYS A 397 -0.80 -2.42 26.08
CA LYS A 397 -0.21 -1.76 24.88
C LYS A 397 0.90 -0.77 25.26
N LEU A 398 0.78 -0.09 26.39
CA LEU A 398 1.81 0.80 26.92
C LEU A 398 3.04 0.00 27.39
N LEU A 399 2.84 -1.04 28.20
CA LEU A 399 3.93 -1.91 28.67
C LEU A 399 4.62 -2.66 27.54
N CYS A 400 3.88 -3.06 26.48
CA CYS A 400 4.48 -3.61 25.28
C CYS A 400 5.19 -2.57 24.40
N GLY A 401 5.11 -1.28 24.73
CA GLY A 401 5.72 -0.21 23.93
C GLY A 401 5.04 0.03 22.57
N PHE A 402 3.77 -0.35 22.42
CA PHE A 402 2.99 -0.04 21.20
C PHE A 402 2.55 1.43 21.14
N TYR A 403 2.53 2.09 22.28
CA TYR A 403 2.34 3.52 22.43
C TYR A 403 3.32 4.06 23.48
N ASP A 404 3.73 5.30 23.30
CA ASP A 404 4.39 6.08 24.35
C ASP A 404 3.33 6.83 25.15
N PRO A 405 3.52 7.04 26.46
CA PRO A 405 2.59 7.81 27.27
C PRO A 405 2.60 9.30 26.89
N ASP A 406 1.44 9.97 27.01
CA ASP A 406 1.34 11.44 26.84
C ASP A 406 2.07 12.19 27.97
N GLN A 407 2.01 11.64 29.17
CA GLN A 407 2.72 12.15 30.35
C GLN A 407 3.35 10.99 31.12
N GLY A 408 4.45 11.30 31.81
CA GLY A 408 5.21 10.30 32.54
C GLY A 408 6.16 9.51 31.66
N ARG A 409 6.61 8.37 32.18
CA ARG A 409 7.57 7.50 31.48
C ARG A 409 7.41 6.04 31.86
N ILE A 410 7.83 5.18 30.96
CA ILE A 410 7.89 3.72 31.15
C ILE A 410 9.36 3.35 31.17
N LEU A 411 9.79 2.70 32.23
CA LEU A 411 11.18 2.35 32.46
C LEU A 411 11.37 0.84 32.39
N LEU A 412 12.46 0.42 31.75
CA LEU A 412 13.01 -0.94 31.78
C LEU A 412 14.33 -0.89 32.58
N ASN A 413 14.38 -1.55 33.73
CA ASN A 413 15.54 -1.49 34.63
C ASN A 413 16.02 -0.05 34.89
N GLY A 414 15.08 0.89 35.11
CA GLY A 414 15.35 2.28 35.38
C GLY A 414 15.65 3.18 34.19
N ILE A 415 15.71 2.66 32.97
CA ILE A 415 15.96 3.42 31.72
C ILE A 415 14.65 3.55 30.93
N ASP A 416 14.35 4.75 30.43
CA ASP A 416 13.15 5.00 29.62
C ASP A 416 13.16 4.18 28.33
N ILE A 417 12.06 3.49 28.04
CA ILE A 417 11.94 2.63 26.85
C ILE A 417 12.09 3.40 25.52
N ARG A 418 11.92 4.72 25.53
CA ARG A 418 12.13 5.60 24.37
C ARG A 418 13.60 5.76 23.99
N GLU A 419 14.53 5.48 24.91
CA GLU A 419 15.96 5.55 24.67
C GLU A 419 16.52 4.32 23.95
N PHE A 420 15.80 3.20 23.96
CA PHE A 420 16.19 1.97 23.29
C PHE A 420 15.75 1.94 21.82
N ASN A 421 16.39 1.06 21.05
CA ASN A 421 15.82 0.58 19.80
C ASN A 421 14.51 -0.16 20.12
N ARG A 422 13.40 0.26 19.52
CA ARG A 422 12.08 -0.30 19.83
C ARG A 422 11.97 -1.77 19.41
N GLN A 423 12.66 -2.19 18.35
CA GLN A 423 12.69 -3.59 17.94
C GLN A 423 13.40 -4.46 18.97
N GLU A 424 14.55 -4.02 19.49
CA GLU A 424 15.27 -4.72 20.57
C GLU A 424 14.41 -4.84 21.84
N TYR A 425 13.61 -3.82 22.14
CA TYR A 425 12.63 -3.89 23.24
C TYR A 425 11.54 -4.93 22.96
N TYR A 426 11.00 -4.99 21.72
CA TYR A 426 10.02 -6.01 21.32
C TYR A 426 10.58 -7.43 21.40
N ASP A 427 11.89 -7.59 21.18
CA ASP A 427 12.54 -8.91 21.26
C ASP A 427 12.54 -9.50 22.68
N LEU A 428 12.46 -8.66 23.72
CA LEU A 428 12.29 -9.09 25.11
C LEU A 428 10.89 -9.64 25.42
N LEU A 429 9.89 -9.35 24.60
CA LEU A 429 8.49 -9.64 24.89
C LEU A 429 8.05 -10.96 24.25
N SER A 430 7.42 -11.84 25.00
CA SER A 430 6.56 -12.90 24.51
C SER A 430 5.11 -12.54 24.84
N ALA A 431 4.22 -12.54 23.86
CA ALA A 431 2.86 -12.06 24.08
C ALA A 431 1.81 -12.96 23.42
N VAL A 432 0.68 -13.12 24.12
CA VAL A 432 -0.57 -13.67 23.59
C VAL A 432 -1.62 -12.58 23.74
N PHE A 433 -2.13 -12.04 22.62
CA PHE A 433 -3.14 -10.98 22.63
C PHE A 433 -4.53 -11.56 22.40
N GLN A 434 -5.55 -10.84 22.85
CA GLN A 434 -6.96 -11.19 22.67
C GLN A 434 -7.36 -11.34 21.19
N GLU A 435 -6.90 -10.41 20.32
CA GLU A 435 -7.05 -10.52 18.88
C GLU A 435 -5.91 -11.38 18.32
N MET A 436 -6.22 -12.61 17.93
CA MET A 436 -5.24 -13.56 17.39
C MET A 436 -5.00 -13.30 15.92
N SER A 437 -3.74 -13.14 15.52
CA SER A 437 -3.31 -13.06 14.13
C SER A 437 -2.71 -14.40 13.71
N VAL A 438 -3.33 -15.05 12.74
CA VAL A 438 -2.87 -16.32 12.16
C VAL A 438 -2.67 -16.11 10.66
N LEU A 439 -1.52 -16.54 10.15
CA LEU A 439 -1.21 -16.55 8.72
C LEU A 439 -1.48 -17.95 8.16
N ASP A 440 -1.86 -18.01 6.88
CA ASP A 440 -2.04 -19.27 6.16
C ASP A 440 -0.66 -19.86 5.78
N VAL A 441 0.11 -20.29 6.79
CA VAL A 441 1.43 -20.94 6.67
C VAL A 441 1.38 -22.29 7.39
N THR A 442 2.45 -23.07 7.34
CA THR A 442 2.49 -24.36 8.07
C THR A 442 2.47 -24.15 9.58
N VAL A 443 2.02 -25.16 10.32
CA VAL A 443 2.05 -25.14 11.80
C VAL A 443 3.45 -24.84 12.32
N ALA A 444 4.49 -25.45 11.70
CA ALA A 444 5.88 -25.24 12.09
C ALA A 444 6.33 -23.80 11.88
N GLU A 445 6.08 -23.24 10.69
CA GLU A 445 6.41 -21.84 10.36
C GLU A 445 5.64 -20.86 11.26
N HIS A 446 4.38 -21.16 11.57
CA HIS A 446 3.57 -20.32 12.45
C HIS A 446 4.14 -20.26 13.87
N VAL A 447 4.62 -21.37 14.40
CA VAL A 447 5.24 -21.45 15.75
C VAL A 447 6.62 -20.82 15.74
N ALA A 448 7.47 -21.16 14.75
CA ALA A 448 8.84 -20.66 14.65
C ALA A 448 8.95 -19.20 14.19
N GLN A 449 7.92 -18.67 13.50
CA GLN A 449 7.90 -17.32 12.89
C GLN A 449 9.03 -17.11 11.87
N THR A 450 9.48 -18.17 11.23
CA THR A 450 10.45 -18.16 10.14
C THR A 450 10.12 -19.27 9.15
N VAL A 451 10.60 -19.15 7.91
CA VAL A 451 10.56 -20.21 6.88
C VAL A 451 11.91 -20.92 6.72
N GLU A 452 12.97 -20.37 7.31
CA GLU A 452 14.34 -20.89 7.23
C GLU A 452 14.79 -21.41 8.60
N ASP A 453 15.57 -22.47 8.61
CA ASP A 453 16.26 -23.04 9.79
C ASP A 453 15.32 -23.32 10.99
N ILE A 454 14.13 -23.88 10.74
CA ILE A 454 13.15 -24.19 11.79
C ILE A 454 13.67 -25.35 12.67
N ASP A 455 13.81 -25.09 13.96
CA ASP A 455 14.06 -26.14 14.97
C ASP A 455 12.76 -26.91 15.25
N LEU A 456 12.55 -28.00 14.49
CA LEU A 456 11.36 -28.85 14.60
C LEU A 456 11.24 -29.55 15.96
N ILE A 457 12.35 -29.79 16.66
CA ILE A 457 12.34 -30.39 18.00
C ILE A 457 11.76 -29.39 18.99
N LYS A 458 12.23 -28.14 18.94
CA LYS A 458 11.70 -27.05 19.77
C LYS A 458 10.24 -26.75 19.44
N VAL A 459 9.86 -26.81 18.15
CA VAL A 459 8.45 -26.66 17.74
C VAL A 459 7.58 -27.75 18.36
N ALA A 460 8.00 -29.01 18.30
CA ALA A 460 7.27 -30.13 18.88
C ALA A 460 7.10 -30.00 20.41
N ASP A 461 8.14 -29.63 21.13
CA ASP A 461 8.11 -29.37 22.58
C ASP A 461 7.12 -28.21 22.91
N CYS A 462 7.14 -27.12 22.12
CA CYS A 462 6.21 -26.01 22.31
C CYS A 462 4.76 -26.39 22.01
N LEU A 463 4.51 -27.22 21.00
CA LEU A 463 3.17 -27.74 20.69
C LEU A 463 2.66 -28.69 21.78
N GLU A 464 3.54 -29.52 22.37
CA GLU A 464 3.20 -30.37 23.51
C GLU A 464 2.82 -29.54 24.74
N LYS A 465 3.67 -28.57 25.10
CA LYS A 465 3.39 -27.64 26.20
C LYS A 465 2.09 -26.86 25.97
N ALA A 466 1.77 -26.49 24.74
CA ALA A 466 0.50 -25.85 24.39
C ALA A 466 -0.69 -26.81 24.32
N GLY A 467 -0.48 -28.15 24.36
CA GLY A 467 -1.53 -29.16 24.30
C GLY A 467 -2.12 -29.34 22.89
N LEU A 468 -1.29 -29.20 21.85
CA LEU A 468 -1.71 -29.37 20.46
C LEU A 468 -1.19 -30.65 19.80
N THR A 469 -0.35 -31.45 20.45
CA THR A 469 0.28 -32.63 19.87
C THR A 469 -0.76 -33.57 19.25
N ALA A 470 -1.80 -33.98 19.99
CA ALA A 470 -2.82 -34.91 19.51
C ALA A 470 -3.62 -34.36 18.31
N LYS A 471 -3.75 -33.03 18.16
CA LYS A 471 -4.36 -32.41 16.98
C LYS A 471 -3.40 -32.45 15.81
N VAL A 472 -2.14 -32.05 16.01
CA VAL A 472 -1.13 -31.95 14.95
C VAL A 472 -0.79 -33.32 14.37
N GLU A 473 -0.72 -34.38 15.19
CA GLU A 473 -0.52 -35.77 14.74
C GLU A 473 -1.63 -36.28 13.81
N LYS A 474 -2.86 -35.76 13.97
CA LYS A 474 -3.99 -36.13 13.10
C LYS A 474 -4.06 -35.32 11.80
N LEU A 475 -3.20 -34.32 11.63
CA LEU A 475 -3.18 -33.54 10.40
C LEU A 475 -2.50 -34.31 9.25
N PRO A 476 -2.90 -34.08 7.99
CA PRO A 476 -2.41 -34.85 6.83
C PRO A 476 -0.89 -34.85 6.67
N ARG A 477 -0.21 -33.77 7.05
CA ARG A 477 1.24 -33.60 6.97
C ARG A 477 1.86 -33.21 8.32
N GLY A 478 1.17 -33.50 9.43
CA GLY A 478 1.62 -33.12 10.77
C GLY A 478 1.92 -31.63 10.88
N MET A 479 3.10 -31.26 11.39
CA MET A 479 3.54 -29.86 11.53
C MET A 479 3.74 -29.13 10.20
N GLN A 480 3.83 -29.82 9.07
CA GLN A 480 3.94 -29.25 7.73
C GLN A 480 2.56 -28.99 7.07
N THR A 481 1.46 -29.15 7.80
CA THR A 481 0.13 -28.82 7.33
C THR A 481 -0.12 -27.31 7.44
N HIS A 482 -0.64 -26.69 6.37
CA HIS A 482 -1.02 -25.27 6.39
C HIS A 482 -2.22 -25.02 7.29
N VAL A 483 -2.18 -23.92 8.04
CA VAL A 483 -3.27 -23.43 8.88
C VAL A 483 -4.07 -22.40 8.06
N GLY A 484 -5.38 -22.64 7.93
CA GLY A 484 -6.26 -21.79 7.08
C GLY A 484 -6.41 -22.35 5.65
N LYS A 485 -7.45 -21.87 4.94
CA LYS A 485 -7.83 -22.30 3.58
C LYS A 485 -7.91 -21.14 2.59
N ILE A 486 -7.51 -19.95 2.97
CA ILE A 486 -7.61 -18.77 2.10
C ILE A 486 -6.53 -18.83 1.01
N ALA A 487 -5.27 -19.09 1.41
CA ALA A 487 -4.14 -19.18 0.49
C ALA A 487 -3.93 -20.61 -0.04
N PHE A 488 -4.24 -21.65 0.76
CA PHE A 488 -3.97 -23.05 0.45
C PHE A 488 -5.21 -23.91 0.61
N LEU A 489 -5.77 -24.43 -0.48
CA LEU A 489 -6.97 -25.28 -0.46
C LEU A 489 -6.83 -26.56 0.37
N GLU A 490 -5.60 -27.09 0.48
CA GLU A 490 -5.25 -28.26 1.30
C GLU A 490 -5.07 -27.92 2.79
N GLY A 491 -5.16 -26.63 3.16
CA GLY A 491 -5.01 -26.19 4.53
C GLY A 491 -6.15 -26.69 5.42
N VAL A 492 -5.94 -26.67 6.72
CA VAL A 492 -6.91 -27.10 7.73
C VAL A 492 -7.33 -25.91 8.60
N GLU A 493 -8.62 -25.76 8.78
CA GLU A 493 -9.15 -24.78 9.73
C GLU A 493 -9.03 -25.30 11.16
N PHE A 494 -8.52 -24.44 12.03
CA PHE A 494 -8.46 -24.70 13.47
C PHE A 494 -9.64 -24.03 14.16
N SER A 495 -10.17 -24.67 15.20
CA SER A 495 -11.17 -24.03 16.08
C SER A 495 -10.54 -22.85 16.84
N GLY A 496 -11.39 -21.98 17.40
CA GLY A 496 -10.89 -20.83 18.18
C GLY A 496 -9.95 -21.24 19.33
N GLY A 497 -10.26 -22.32 20.04
CA GLY A 497 -9.42 -22.84 21.10
C GLY A 497 -8.12 -23.46 20.60
N GLU A 498 -8.11 -24.13 19.42
CA GLU A 498 -6.90 -24.65 18.79
C GLU A 498 -5.99 -23.54 18.29
N LEU A 499 -6.56 -22.44 17.70
CA LEU A 499 -5.81 -21.27 17.31
C LEU A 499 -5.15 -20.60 18.51
N GLN A 500 -5.87 -20.50 19.62
CA GLN A 500 -5.35 -19.93 20.86
C GLN A 500 -4.14 -20.70 21.40
N ARG A 501 -4.22 -22.05 21.39
CA ARG A 501 -3.08 -22.92 21.74
C ARG A 501 -1.93 -22.79 20.75
N LEU A 502 -2.20 -22.58 19.48
CA LEU A 502 -1.16 -22.38 18.46
C LEU A 502 -0.40 -21.06 18.69
N VAL A 503 -1.12 -19.96 19.00
CA VAL A 503 -0.51 -18.68 19.38
C VAL A 503 0.26 -18.78 20.69
N LEU A 504 -0.19 -19.62 21.62
CA LEU A 504 0.55 -19.95 22.82
C LEU A 504 1.87 -20.67 22.51
N ALA A 505 1.85 -21.69 21.64
CA ALA A 505 3.07 -22.39 21.20
C ALA A 505 4.09 -21.42 20.56
N ARG A 506 3.60 -20.43 19.80
CA ARG A 506 4.42 -19.33 19.24
C ARG A 506 5.10 -18.49 20.33
N ALA A 507 4.35 -18.12 21.37
CA ALA A 507 4.90 -17.35 22.50
C ALA A 507 5.93 -18.15 23.29
N LEU A 508 5.73 -19.46 23.44
CA LEU A 508 6.69 -20.40 24.04
C LEU A 508 7.97 -20.51 23.21
N TYR A 509 7.85 -20.62 21.92
CA TYR A 509 9.01 -20.74 21.02
C TYR A 509 9.90 -19.50 21.07
N LYS A 510 9.30 -18.30 21.12
CA LYS A 510 10.03 -17.02 21.26
C LYS A 510 10.77 -16.92 22.59
N ASP A 511 10.17 -17.40 23.67
CA ASP A 511 10.78 -17.55 25.02
C ASP A 511 11.36 -16.25 25.61
N GLY A 512 10.75 -15.10 25.37
CA GLY A 512 11.18 -13.80 25.90
C GLY A 512 11.12 -13.74 27.45
N PRO A 513 12.00 -12.93 28.09
CA PRO A 513 12.06 -12.77 29.54
C PRO A 513 10.84 -12.02 30.15
N ILE A 514 10.08 -11.30 29.34
CA ILE A 514 8.85 -10.61 29.74
C ILE A 514 7.68 -11.28 29.02
N LEU A 515 6.70 -11.77 29.78
CA LEU A 515 5.53 -12.47 29.23
C LEU A 515 4.25 -11.64 29.45
N VAL A 516 3.48 -11.43 28.40
CA VAL A 516 2.21 -10.70 28.44
C VAL A 516 1.10 -11.57 27.90
N LEU A 517 0.07 -11.81 28.72
CA LEU A 517 -1.09 -12.63 28.39
C LEU A 517 -2.37 -11.80 28.52
N ASP A 518 -2.99 -11.44 27.39
CA ASP A 518 -4.20 -10.63 27.34
C ASP A 518 -5.41 -11.52 26.98
N GLU A 519 -6.19 -11.92 27.99
CA GLU A 519 -7.37 -12.79 27.89
C GLU A 519 -7.10 -14.11 27.14
N PRO A 520 -6.09 -14.87 27.53
CA PRO A 520 -5.61 -15.98 26.74
C PRO A 520 -6.53 -17.23 26.72
N THR A 521 -7.72 -17.16 27.33
CA THR A 521 -8.65 -18.28 27.47
C THR A 521 -10.08 -17.97 27.02
N ALA A 522 -10.30 -16.82 26.36
CA ALA A 522 -11.66 -16.35 26.00
C ALA A 522 -12.46 -17.32 25.10
N ALA A 523 -11.81 -18.23 24.38
CA ALA A 523 -12.44 -19.18 23.44
C ALA A 523 -12.47 -20.63 23.96
N LEU A 524 -12.17 -20.86 25.26
CA LEU A 524 -12.04 -22.22 25.84
C LEU A 524 -13.21 -22.57 26.74
N ASP A 525 -13.51 -23.87 26.79
CA ASP A 525 -14.39 -24.42 27.81
C ASP A 525 -13.71 -24.46 29.19
N PRO A 526 -14.47 -24.56 30.31
CA PRO A 526 -13.91 -24.46 31.66
C PRO A 526 -12.85 -25.53 32.00
N ILE A 527 -12.93 -26.73 31.42
CA ILE A 527 -11.96 -27.81 31.68
C ILE A 527 -10.66 -27.53 30.94
N ALA A 528 -10.73 -27.24 29.65
CA ALA A 528 -9.59 -26.85 28.83
C ALA A 528 -8.91 -25.58 29.34
N GLU A 529 -9.66 -24.68 29.94
CA GLU A 529 -9.18 -23.45 30.55
C GLU A 529 -8.30 -23.76 31.77
N ASN A 530 -8.73 -24.62 32.69
CA ASN A 530 -7.96 -24.98 33.87
C ASN A 530 -6.60 -25.62 33.49
N ASP A 531 -6.60 -26.49 32.50
CA ASP A 531 -5.37 -27.12 32.00
C ASP A 531 -4.39 -26.08 31.43
N ILE A 532 -4.89 -25.08 30.74
CA ILE A 532 -4.07 -23.98 30.19
C ILE A 532 -3.56 -23.07 31.29
N TYR A 533 -4.34 -22.79 32.34
CA TYR A 533 -3.85 -21.99 33.47
C TYR A 533 -2.69 -22.68 34.20
N MET A 534 -2.77 -23.99 34.39
CA MET A 534 -1.64 -24.72 34.96
C MET A 534 -0.37 -24.61 34.09
N LYS A 535 -0.52 -24.67 32.77
CA LYS A 535 0.57 -24.46 31.82
C LYS A 535 1.10 -23.02 31.84
N TYR A 536 0.23 -22.02 31.92
CA TYR A 536 0.65 -20.62 32.09
C TYR A 536 1.46 -20.41 33.37
N ASN A 537 1.06 -21.03 34.48
CA ASN A 537 1.81 -20.94 35.72
C ASN A 537 3.22 -21.55 35.56
N GLU A 538 3.40 -22.61 34.80
CA GLU A 538 4.72 -23.15 34.50
C GLU A 538 5.55 -22.25 33.58
N MET A 539 4.93 -21.70 32.54
CA MET A 539 5.59 -20.80 31.56
C MET A 539 6.09 -19.51 32.18
N THR A 540 5.39 -19.02 33.22
CA THR A 540 5.73 -17.76 33.91
C THR A 540 6.82 -17.92 34.97
N LYS A 541 7.27 -19.16 35.28
CA LYS A 541 8.33 -19.39 36.27
C LYS A 541 9.61 -18.66 35.87
N GLY A 542 10.04 -17.74 36.73
CA GLY A 542 11.27 -16.97 36.54
C GLY A 542 11.17 -15.82 35.54
N LYS A 543 10.01 -15.55 34.95
CA LYS A 543 9.78 -14.42 34.03
C LYS A 543 8.95 -13.32 34.69
N THR A 544 9.25 -12.07 34.33
CA THR A 544 8.36 -10.96 34.67
C THR A 544 7.10 -11.08 33.80
N SER A 545 5.93 -11.20 34.41
CA SER A 545 4.73 -11.52 33.64
C SER A 545 3.51 -10.70 34.05
N LEU A 546 2.76 -10.27 33.03
CA LEU A 546 1.50 -9.56 33.16
C LEU A 546 0.37 -10.42 32.58
N PHE A 547 -0.65 -10.66 33.36
CA PHE A 547 -1.79 -11.48 33.02
C PHE A 547 -3.09 -10.68 33.11
N ILE A 548 -3.82 -10.54 32.01
CA ILE A 548 -5.18 -9.97 32.03
C ILE A 548 -6.19 -11.10 31.96
N SER A 549 -7.14 -11.11 32.88
CA SER A 549 -8.26 -12.03 32.85
C SER A 549 -9.57 -11.35 33.23
N HIS A 550 -10.62 -11.73 32.52
CA HIS A 550 -12.01 -11.47 32.94
C HIS A 550 -12.55 -12.52 33.91
N ARG A 551 -11.84 -13.66 34.06
CA ARG A 551 -12.21 -14.75 34.98
C ARG A 551 -11.31 -14.70 36.20
N LEU A 552 -11.87 -14.23 37.31
CA LEU A 552 -11.08 -13.97 38.55
C LEU A 552 -10.53 -15.24 39.21
N ALA A 553 -11.13 -16.42 38.97
CA ALA A 553 -10.60 -17.68 39.45
C ALA A 553 -9.18 -17.97 38.95
N SER A 554 -8.85 -17.51 37.73
CA SER A 554 -7.55 -17.70 37.12
C SER A 554 -6.44 -16.79 37.67
N THR A 555 -6.77 -15.77 38.44
CA THR A 555 -5.76 -14.83 38.98
C THR A 555 -5.06 -15.34 40.24
N ARG A 556 -5.53 -16.46 40.81
CA ARG A 556 -4.99 -17.04 42.05
C ARG A 556 -3.54 -17.49 41.99
N PHE A 557 -3.01 -17.78 40.81
CA PHE A 557 -1.60 -18.18 40.67
C PHE A 557 -0.65 -16.99 40.55
N CYS A 558 -1.16 -15.75 40.49
CA CYS A 558 -0.35 -14.55 40.44
C CYS A 558 0.09 -14.10 41.83
N ASP A 559 1.29 -13.53 41.91
CA ASP A 559 1.86 -13.05 43.15
C ASP A 559 1.12 -11.81 43.66
N ARG A 560 0.59 -11.00 42.71
CA ARG A 560 -0.13 -9.77 42.99
C ARG A 560 -1.23 -9.53 41.97
N ILE A 561 -2.33 -8.95 42.38
CA ILE A 561 -3.50 -8.59 41.60
C ILE A 561 -3.70 -7.08 41.67
N LEU A 562 -3.90 -6.47 40.50
CA LEU A 562 -4.25 -5.06 40.34
C LEU A 562 -5.72 -4.96 39.88
N PHE A 563 -6.56 -4.33 40.66
CA PHE A 563 -7.92 -4.01 40.28
C PHE A 563 -7.97 -2.61 39.66
N LEU A 564 -8.17 -2.56 38.34
CA LEU A 564 -8.28 -1.31 37.56
C LEU A 564 -9.72 -0.80 37.55
N GLN A 565 -9.89 0.47 37.86
CA GLN A 565 -11.15 1.19 37.73
C GLN A 565 -10.89 2.59 37.20
N ASP A 566 -11.62 3.00 36.17
CA ASP A 566 -11.56 4.35 35.56
C ASP A 566 -10.14 4.85 35.22
N GLY A 567 -9.25 3.96 34.80
CA GLY A 567 -7.89 4.28 34.39
C GLY A 567 -6.86 4.44 35.50
N VAL A 568 -7.21 4.05 36.73
CA VAL A 568 -6.31 4.02 37.89
C VAL A 568 -6.30 2.65 38.55
N ILE A 569 -5.25 2.33 39.28
CA ILE A 569 -5.20 1.15 40.18
C ILE A 569 -5.99 1.50 41.44
N ALA A 570 -7.19 0.94 41.56
CA ALA A 570 -8.08 1.18 42.68
C ALA A 570 -7.76 0.30 43.88
N GLU A 571 -7.36 -0.95 43.65
CA GLU A 571 -7.00 -1.92 44.70
C GLU A 571 -5.80 -2.75 44.22
N GLU A 572 -4.96 -3.14 45.14
CA GLU A 572 -3.74 -3.92 44.90
C GLU A 572 -3.46 -4.86 46.08
N GLY A 573 -3.16 -6.11 45.82
CA GLY A 573 -2.85 -7.11 46.85
C GLY A 573 -2.90 -8.55 46.33
N THR A 574 -2.79 -9.52 47.26
CA THR A 574 -3.03 -10.92 46.93
C THR A 574 -4.53 -11.21 46.85
N HIS A 575 -4.90 -12.35 46.30
CA HIS A 575 -6.31 -12.79 46.20
C HIS A 575 -7.00 -12.74 47.56
N GLU A 576 -6.37 -13.25 48.59
CA GLU A 576 -6.90 -13.30 49.97
C GLU A 576 -7.06 -11.92 50.58
N GLN A 577 -6.06 -11.04 50.37
CA GLN A 577 -6.10 -9.66 50.88
C GLN A 577 -7.25 -8.87 50.22
N LEU A 578 -7.42 -8.99 48.90
CA LEU A 578 -8.45 -8.27 48.19
C LEU A 578 -9.86 -8.80 48.49
N LEU A 579 -10.04 -10.10 48.74
CA LEU A 579 -11.31 -10.65 49.23
C LEU A 579 -11.65 -10.16 50.64
N ALA A 580 -10.66 -10.13 51.54
CA ALA A 580 -10.85 -9.67 52.90
C ALA A 580 -11.20 -8.16 52.98
N ALA A 581 -10.67 -7.36 52.03
CA ALA A 581 -10.95 -5.93 51.93
C ALA A 581 -12.39 -5.61 51.52
N GLN A 582 -13.15 -6.59 50.97
CA GLN A 582 -14.53 -6.46 50.50
C GLN A 582 -14.78 -5.29 49.53
N GLY A 583 -13.75 -4.91 48.75
CA GLY A 583 -13.78 -3.82 47.79
C GLY A 583 -14.41 -4.19 46.46
N GLY A 584 -14.01 -3.48 45.37
CA GLY A 584 -14.47 -3.72 44.00
C GLY A 584 -14.08 -5.10 43.47
N TYR A 585 -12.86 -5.56 43.81
CA TYR A 585 -12.41 -6.90 43.46
C TYR A 585 -13.29 -7.99 44.07
N ALA A 586 -13.53 -7.93 45.38
CA ALA A 586 -14.36 -8.91 46.10
C ALA A 586 -15.79 -8.94 45.55
N LYS A 587 -16.40 -7.78 45.29
CA LYS A 587 -17.74 -7.68 44.66
C LYS A 587 -17.78 -8.37 43.32
N LEU A 588 -16.80 -8.09 42.45
CA LEU A 588 -16.71 -8.68 41.14
C LEU A 588 -16.53 -10.21 41.21
N PHE A 589 -15.69 -10.67 42.16
CA PHE A 589 -15.45 -12.10 42.40
C PHE A 589 -16.74 -12.83 42.83
N HIS A 590 -17.48 -12.26 43.79
CA HIS A 590 -18.72 -12.85 44.29
C HIS A 590 -19.81 -12.91 43.22
N ILE A 591 -19.91 -11.90 42.34
CA ILE A 591 -20.83 -11.91 41.21
C ILE A 591 -20.49 -13.08 40.26
N GLN A 592 -19.23 -13.25 39.90
CA GLN A 592 -18.81 -14.35 39.03
C GLN A 592 -19.00 -15.72 39.68
N ALA A 593 -18.66 -15.86 40.96
CA ALA A 593 -18.84 -17.12 41.71
C ALA A 593 -20.31 -17.57 41.78
N ARG A 594 -21.25 -16.63 41.94
CA ARG A 594 -22.68 -16.92 41.95
C ARG A 594 -23.18 -17.51 40.64
N TYR A 595 -22.74 -16.95 39.49
CA TYR A 595 -23.09 -17.50 38.18
C TYR A 595 -22.65 -18.96 38.00
N TYR A 596 -21.47 -19.31 38.50
CA TYR A 596 -20.97 -20.71 38.39
C TYR A 596 -21.66 -21.67 39.38
N GLN A 597 -22.18 -21.18 40.51
CA GLN A 597 -22.97 -22.01 41.44
C GLN A 597 -24.38 -22.28 40.94
N GLU A 598 -25.04 -21.28 40.37
CA GLU A 598 -26.38 -21.42 39.77
C GLU A 598 -26.41 -22.34 38.55
N GLU A 599 -25.36 -22.32 37.69
CA GLU A 599 -25.21 -23.28 36.58
C GLU A 599 -24.98 -24.73 37.06
N GLY A 600 -24.31 -24.91 38.21
CA GLY A 600 -24.09 -26.25 38.81
C GLY A 600 -25.34 -26.90 39.36
N GLU A 601 -26.33 -26.14 39.80
CA GLU A 601 -27.61 -26.66 40.29
C GLU A 601 -28.61 -27.01 39.19
N PHE A 602 -28.42 -26.55 37.95
CA PHE A 602 -29.30 -26.90 36.80
C PHE A 602 -28.87 -28.19 36.06
N HIS A 603 -27.76 -28.81 36.41
CA HIS A 603 -27.24 -30.04 35.82
C HIS A 603 -27.05 -31.18 36.82
N GLY A 604 -27.71 -31.11 38.00
CA GLY A 604 -27.79 -32.18 39.00
C GLY A 604 -29.06 -33.01 38.85
#